data_f02a3eca2adf2abd144ed2e2036ce399
#
_entry.id   f02a3eca2adf2abd144ed2e2036ce399
#
_cell.length_a   1.000
_cell.length_b   1.000
_cell.length_c   1.000
_cell.angle_alpha   90.00
_cell.angle_beta   90.00
_cell.angle_gamma   90.00
#
_symmetry.space_group_name_H-M   'P 1'
#
loop_
_entity.id
_entity.type
_entity.pdbx_description
1 polymer ?
#
loop_
_entity_poly.entity_id
_entity_poly.type
_entity_poly.pdbx_seq_one_letter_code
_entity_poly.pdbx_strand_id
1 'polypeptide(L)'
;CTVPGHRALGMEGKIIVGPAGEAPKAAAPTGVKHDFTLNFLESADFKQLAFNALPGEEGHNPEIKVKSGDSVTIKSANNGISFHSFGVVSNPDDVSSIVFNSAIGSMNNPIKPGETKEVTFTAGAPGSYHYICTVPGHAALGMQGNFVVE
;
A
#
# COMPACT_ATOMS: atom_id res chain seq x y z
N CYS A 1 0.04 -12.78 -24.55
CA CYS A 1 -1.11 -13.70 -24.46
C CYS A 1 -1.28 -14.46 -25.79
N THR A 2 -1.39 -15.79 -25.74
CA THR A 2 -1.52 -16.65 -26.93
C THR A 2 -2.98 -17.00 -27.28
N VAL A 3 -3.94 -16.53 -26.48
CA VAL A 3 -5.38 -16.73 -26.75
C VAL A 3 -5.80 -15.81 -27.91
N PRO A 4 -6.45 -16.36 -28.96
CA PRO A 4 -6.88 -15.55 -30.10
C PRO A 4 -7.77 -14.37 -29.69
N GLY A 5 -7.51 -13.19 -30.26
CA GLY A 5 -8.26 -11.95 -29.98
C GLY A 5 -7.83 -11.17 -28.74
N HIS A 6 -7.20 -11.79 -27.74
CA HIS A 6 -6.81 -11.09 -26.52
C HIS A 6 -5.75 -10.02 -26.72
N ARG A 7 -4.85 -10.22 -27.68
CA ARG A 7 -3.84 -9.21 -28.04
C ARG A 7 -4.47 -7.93 -28.60
N ALA A 8 -5.50 -8.06 -29.43
CA ALA A 8 -6.23 -6.93 -29.97
C ALA A 8 -7.02 -6.14 -28.90
N LEU A 9 -7.30 -6.78 -27.74
CA LEU A 9 -7.94 -6.18 -26.58
C LEU A 9 -6.91 -5.62 -25.56
N GLY A 10 -5.62 -5.46 -25.98
CA GLY A 10 -4.61 -4.85 -25.16
C GLY A 10 -3.80 -5.83 -24.28
N MET A 11 -4.02 -7.15 -24.38
CA MET A 11 -3.20 -8.13 -23.66
C MET A 11 -1.83 -8.36 -24.32
N GLU A 12 -1.09 -7.28 -24.53
CA GLU A 12 0.30 -7.33 -24.97
C GLU A 12 1.16 -6.40 -24.12
N GLY A 13 2.40 -6.80 -23.90
CA GLY A 13 3.41 -6.02 -23.22
C GLY A 13 4.74 -6.12 -23.93
N LYS A 14 5.57 -5.11 -23.79
CA LYS A 14 6.91 -5.07 -24.36
C LYS A 14 7.93 -5.51 -23.30
N ILE A 15 8.68 -6.56 -23.59
CA ILE A 15 9.87 -6.91 -22.83
C ILE A 15 11.06 -6.25 -23.53
N ILE A 16 11.75 -5.34 -22.86
CA ILE A 16 12.98 -4.75 -23.35
C ILE A 16 14.13 -5.46 -22.64
N VAL A 17 14.90 -6.24 -23.39
CA VAL A 17 16.16 -6.80 -22.89
C VAL A 17 17.25 -5.81 -23.29
N GLY A 18 17.65 -4.98 -22.33
CA GLY A 18 18.86 -4.14 -22.46
C GLY A 18 20.11 -4.91 -22.03
N PRO A 19 21.33 -4.36 -22.24
CA PRO A 19 22.49 -4.85 -21.51
C PRO A 19 22.13 -4.86 -20.03
N ALA A 20 22.48 -5.94 -19.32
CA ALA A 20 22.07 -6.15 -17.94
C ALA A 20 22.33 -4.91 -17.08
N GLY A 21 21.36 -4.01 -17.04
CA GLY A 21 21.26 -3.07 -15.96
C GLY A 21 21.01 -3.91 -14.72
N GLU A 22 21.81 -3.74 -13.69
CA GLU A 22 21.56 -4.41 -12.42
C GLU A 22 20.08 -4.23 -12.10
N ALA A 23 19.37 -5.35 -11.93
CA ALA A 23 18.06 -5.32 -11.30
C ALA A 23 18.22 -4.49 -10.02
N PRO A 24 17.27 -3.59 -9.67
CA PRO A 24 17.39 -2.81 -8.45
C PRO A 24 17.77 -3.75 -7.32
N LYS A 25 19.02 -3.64 -6.84
CA LYS A 25 19.54 -4.51 -5.80
C LYS A 25 18.60 -4.35 -4.62
N ALA A 26 17.98 -5.43 -4.21
CA ALA A 26 17.15 -5.41 -3.00
C ALA A 26 18.01 -4.76 -1.91
N ALA A 27 17.46 -3.74 -1.25
CA ALA A 27 18.19 -3.06 -0.19
C ALA A 27 18.69 -4.07 0.83
N ALA A 28 19.97 -3.99 1.19
CA ALA A 28 20.52 -4.87 2.20
C ALA A 28 19.83 -4.57 3.55
N PRO A 29 19.37 -5.59 4.31
CA PRO A 29 18.73 -5.36 5.59
C PRO A 29 19.64 -4.56 6.53
N THR A 30 19.12 -3.47 7.09
CA THR A 30 19.84 -2.63 8.09
C THR A 30 19.82 -3.25 9.48
N GLY A 31 18.85 -4.15 9.74
CA GLY A 31 18.55 -4.71 11.06
C GLY A 31 17.66 -3.79 11.92
N VAL A 32 17.37 -2.58 11.46
CA VAL A 32 16.44 -1.67 12.16
C VAL A 32 15.01 -2.13 11.90
N LYS A 33 14.18 -2.10 12.95
CA LYS A 33 12.77 -2.50 12.89
C LYS A 33 11.89 -1.33 13.27
N HIS A 34 10.82 -1.18 12.54
CA HIS A 34 9.77 -0.19 12.80
C HIS A 34 8.41 -0.90 12.86
N ASP A 35 7.63 -0.58 13.88
CA ASP A 35 6.28 -1.11 14.07
C ASP A 35 5.29 0.07 14.06
N PHE A 36 4.35 0.04 13.12
CA PHE A 36 3.30 1.05 12.99
C PHE A 36 1.94 0.40 13.13
N THR A 37 1.04 1.06 13.86
CA THR A 37 -0.37 0.67 13.93
C THR A 37 -1.20 1.67 13.13
N LEU A 38 -2.00 1.18 12.20
CA LEU A 38 -2.93 1.95 11.41
C LEU A 38 -4.36 1.48 11.70
N ASN A 39 -5.18 2.37 12.24
CA ASN A 39 -6.59 2.15 12.47
C ASN A 39 -7.38 2.61 11.25
N PHE A 40 -8.28 1.79 10.74
CA PHE A 40 -9.12 2.11 9.58
C PHE A 40 -10.44 2.69 10.08
N LEU A 41 -10.83 3.83 9.54
CA LEU A 41 -11.97 4.62 9.99
C LEU A 41 -12.75 5.17 8.80
N GLU A 42 -14.05 5.35 9.00
CA GLU A 42 -14.95 6.09 8.11
C GLU A 42 -15.71 7.18 8.86
N SER A 43 -16.03 8.26 8.16
CA SER A 43 -17.03 9.22 8.65
C SER A 43 -18.43 8.58 8.66
N ALA A 44 -19.32 9.07 9.52
CA ALA A 44 -20.67 8.53 9.68
C ALA A 44 -21.50 8.56 8.37
N ASP A 45 -21.19 9.47 7.46
CA ASP A 45 -21.84 9.62 6.15
C ASP A 45 -21.08 8.92 5.00
N PHE A 46 -20.02 8.18 5.30
CA PHE A 46 -19.16 7.49 4.34
C PHE A 46 -18.51 8.36 3.25
N LYS A 47 -18.43 9.67 3.46
CA LYS A 47 -17.78 10.56 2.51
C LYS A 47 -16.30 10.71 2.71
N GLN A 48 -15.79 10.33 3.87
CA GLN A 48 -14.40 10.39 4.23
C GLN A 48 -13.96 9.05 4.83
N LEU A 49 -12.81 8.58 4.35
CA LEU A 49 -12.16 7.38 4.82
C LEU A 49 -10.72 7.73 5.19
N ALA A 50 -10.20 7.17 6.27
CA ALA A 50 -8.89 7.57 6.78
C ALA A 50 -8.17 6.46 7.54
N PHE A 51 -6.89 6.69 7.74
CA PHE A 51 -6.06 5.96 8.69
C PHE A 51 -5.87 6.81 9.95
N ASN A 52 -6.07 6.20 11.12
CA ASN A 52 -5.91 6.70 12.48
C ASN A 52 -6.87 7.80 12.93
N ALA A 53 -7.16 8.80 12.11
CA ALA A 53 -8.05 9.89 12.44
C ALA A 53 -8.73 10.44 11.18
N LEU A 54 -9.89 11.05 11.31
CA LEU A 54 -10.57 11.70 10.19
C LEU A 54 -9.92 13.05 9.84
N PRO A 55 -10.16 13.59 8.62
CA PRO A 55 -9.62 14.88 8.22
C PRO A 55 -9.90 16.00 9.23
N GLY A 56 -8.85 16.73 9.61
CA GLY A 56 -8.91 17.82 10.60
C GLY A 56 -8.63 17.37 12.05
N GLU A 57 -8.51 16.08 12.30
CA GLU A 57 -8.11 15.53 13.59
C GLU A 57 -6.60 15.24 13.64
N GLU A 58 -6.03 15.25 14.86
CA GLU A 58 -4.62 14.91 15.06
C GLU A 58 -4.37 13.43 14.71
N GLY A 59 -3.28 13.17 14.00
CA GLY A 59 -2.90 11.82 13.58
C GLY A 59 -3.58 11.34 12.30
N HIS A 60 -4.30 12.21 11.58
CA HIS A 60 -4.88 11.89 10.27
C HIS A 60 -3.81 11.47 9.27
N ASN A 61 -3.93 10.26 8.72
CA ASN A 61 -3.05 9.71 7.68
C ASN A 61 -1.56 10.03 7.93
N PRO A 62 -0.96 9.57 9.04
CA PRO A 62 0.38 9.99 9.44
C PRO A 62 1.43 9.66 8.37
N GLU A 63 2.37 10.56 8.14
CA GLU A 63 3.52 10.25 7.29
C GLU A 63 4.40 9.19 7.95
N ILE A 64 4.76 8.16 7.19
CA ILE A 64 5.68 7.11 7.63
C ILE A 64 7.03 7.34 6.94
N LYS A 65 8.11 7.48 7.73
CA LYS A 65 9.50 7.62 7.25
C LYS A 65 10.35 6.48 7.76
N VAL A 66 11.09 5.85 6.86
CA VAL A 66 12.00 4.75 7.17
C VAL A 66 13.21 4.83 6.24
N LYS A 67 14.27 4.08 6.55
CA LYS A 67 15.45 3.99 5.65
C LYS A 67 15.36 2.75 4.78
N SER A 68 15.99 2.85 3.61
CA SER A 68 16.18 1.70 2.71
C SER A 68 16.86 0.55 3.46
N GLY A 69 16.25 -0.64 3.40
CA GLY A 69 16.70 -1.83 4.12
C GLY A 69 16.11 -2.03 5.51
N ASP A 70 15.35 -1.08 6.03
CA ASP A 70 14.66 -1.25 7.31
C ASP A 70 13.52 -2.28 7.21
N SER A 71 13.31 -3.03 8.28
CA SER A 71 12.17 -3.93 8.42
C SER A 71 10.98 -3.15 8.97
N VAL A 72 9.87 -3.17 8.25
CA VAL A 72 8.65 -2.43 8.59
C VAL A 72 7.52 -3.40 8.85
N THR A 73 6.93 -3.34 10.04
CA THR A 73 5.70 -4.05 10.37
C THR A 73 4.55 -3.05 10.42
N ILE A 74 3.53 -3.31 9.61
CA ILE A 74 2.27 -2.56 9.65
C ILE A 74 1.20 -3.47 10.25
N LYS A 75 0.65 -3.04 11.38
CA LYS A 75 -0.51 -3.64 12.02
C LYS A 75 -1.74 -2.82 11.68
N SER A 76 -2.66 -3.42 10.94
CA SER A 76 -3.88 -2.79 10.46
C SER A 76 -5.07 -3.28 11.26
N ALA A 77 -5.73 -2.37 12.01
CA ALA A 77 -6.92 -2.66 12.79
C ALA A 77 -8.13 -1.98 12.13
N ASN A 78 -9.13 -2.75 11.73
CA ASN A 78 -10.35 -2.20 11.14
C ASN A 78 -11.36 -1.85 12.24
N ASN A 79 -11.33 -0.59 12.65
CA ASN A 79 -12.26 -0.02 13.63
C ASN A 79 -13.51 0.59 12.97
N GLY A 80 -13.57 0.53 11.65
CA GLY A 80 -14.72 0.97 10.86
C GLY A 80 -15.80 -0.10 10.73
N ILE A 81 -16.79 0.18 9.87
CA ILE A 81 -17.92 -0.70 9.60
C ILE A 81 -17.92 -1.27 8.17
N SER A 82 -16.97 -0.85 7.33
CA SER A 82 -16.78 -1.37 5.97
C SER A 82 -15.54 -2.28 5.86
N PHE A 83 -15.36 -2.84 4.67
CA PHE A 83 -14.19 -3.67 4.35
C PHE A 83 -13.04 -2.81 3.88
N HIS A 84 -11.84 -3.11 4.35
CA HIS A 84 -10.62 -2.41 3.98
C HIS A 84 -9.50 -3.36 3.56
N SER A 85 -8.44 -2.79 3.07
CA SER A 85 -7.17 -3.43 2.77
C SER A 85 -6.06 -2.38 2.91
N PHE A 86 -4.82 -2.81 2.77
CA PHE A 86 -3.66 -1.93 2.86
C PHE A 86 -2.62 -2.34 1.82
N GLY A 87 -1.87 -1.38 1.31
CA GLY A 87 -0.67 -1.61 0.53
C GLY A 87 0.13 -0.33 0.37
N VAL A 88 1.45 -0.45 0.35
CA VAL A 88 2.35 0.63 -0.11
C VAL A 88 2.43 0.55 -1.63
N VAL A 89 2.21 1.67 -2.30
CA VAL A 89 2.15 1.78 -3.76
C VAL A 89 3.13 2.82 -4.28
N SER A 90 3.61 2.64 -5.49
CA SER A 90 4.44 3.62 -6.19
C SER A 90 3.61 4.73 -6.87
N ASN A 91 2.33 4.47 -7.12
CA ASN A 91 1.37 5.42 -7.68
C ASN A 91 0.04 5.29 -6.92
N PRO A 92 -0.43 6.34 -6.21
CA PRO A 92 -1.66 6.28 -5.42
C PRO A 92 -2.94 6.14 -6.27
N ASP A 93 -2.88 6.46 -7.55
CA ASP A 93 -4.00 6.31 -8.49
C ASP A 93 -4.07 4.91 -9.10
N ASP A 94 -3.06 4.07 -8.86
CA ASP A 94 -2.98 2.69 -9.34
C ASP A 94 -2.84 1.70 -8.18
N VAL A 95 -3.96 1.15 -7.76
CA VAL A 95 -4.02 0.14 -6.68
C VAL A 95 -3.23 -1.15 -6.98
N SER A 96 -2.85 -1.37 -8.23
CA SER A 96 -2.02 -2.52 -8.63
C SER A 96 -0.51 -2.27 -8.50
N SER A 97 -0.10 -1.00 -8.28
CA SER A 97 1.29 -0.59 -8.17
C SER A 97 1.93 -0.91 -6.80
N ILE A 98 1.47 -1.96 -6.13
CA ILE A 98 1.96 -2.37 -4.80
C ILE A 98 3.45 -2.72 -4.87
N VAL A 99 4.20 -2.18 -3.91
CA VAL A 99 5.65 -2.40 -3.76
C VAL A 99 5.98 -3.10 -2.44
N PHE A 100 7.18 -3.62 -2.32
CA PHE A 100 7.78 -4.22 -1.11
C PHE A 100 7.03 -5.44 -0.55
N ASN A 101 6.10 -6.04 -1.29
CA ASN A 101 5.21 -7.10 -0.79
C ASN A 101 4.40 -6.66 0.47
N SER A 102 4.01 -5.40 0.51
CA SER A 102 3.40 -4.73 1.66
C SER A 102 1.89 -4.95 1.81
N ALA A 103 1.27 -5.74 0.93
CA ALA A 103 -0.18 -5.88 0.90
C ALA A 103 -0.76 -6.62 2.13
N ILE A 104 -1.83 -6.07 2.69
CA ILE A 104 -2.68 -6.74 3.68
C ILE A 104 -4.12 -6.74 3.15
N GLY A 105 -4.66 -7.93 2.96
CA GLY A 105 -5.98 -8.08 2.39
C GLY A 105 -6.03 -7.79 0.89
N SER A 106 -7.21 -7.94 0.33
CA SER A 106 -7.52 -7.68 -1.08
C SER A 106 -9.03 -7.58 -1.25
N MET A 107 -9.52 -7.20 -2.45
CA MET A 107 -10.95 -7.25 -2.78
C MET A 107 -11.62 -8.60 -2.44
N ASN A 108 -10.91 -9.71 -2.66
CA ASN A 108 -11.45 -11.05 -2.43
C ASN A 108 -11.23 -11.57 -1.01
N ASN A 109 -10.34 -10.97 -0.25
CA ASN A 109 -10.03 -11.32 1.13
C ASN A 109 -9.72 -10.06 1.96
N PRO A 110 -10.69 -9.16 2.14
CA PRO A 110 -10.47 -7.89 2.84
C PRO A 110 -10.26 -8.08 4.35
N ILE A 111 -9.90 -6.99 5.00
CA ILE A 111 -9.91 -6.87 6.45
C ILE A 111 -11.34 -6.44 6.85
N LYS A 112 -12.04 -7.33 7.56
CA LYS A 112 -13.43 -7.08 7.98
C LYS A 112 -13.49 -6.18 9.20
N PRO A 113 -14.64 -5.53 9.47
CA PRO A 113 -14.88 -4.81 10.72
C PRO A 113 -14.48 -5.64 11.95
N GLY A 114 -13.71 -5.05 12.86
CA GLY A 114 -13.20 -5.68 14.07
C GLY A 114 -11.98 -6.59 13.86
N GLU A 115 -11.57 -6.86 12.63
CA GLU A 115 -10.36 -7.65 12.36
C GLU A 115 -9.09 -6.80 12.46
N THR A 116 -8.01 -7.45 12.89
CA THR A 116 -6.65 -6.93 12.83
C THR A 116 -5.78 -7.89 12.04
N LYS A 117 -5.03 -7.37 11.09
CA LYS A 117 -4.04 -8.13 10.32
C LYS A 117 -2.73 -7.35 10.25
N GLU A 118 -1.63 -8.06 10.01
CA GLU A 118 -0.32 -7.43 9.91
C GLU A 118 0.47 -7.95 8.72
N VAL A 119 1.43 -7.15 8.27
CA VAL A 119 2.45 -7.51 7.30
C VAL A 119 3.79 -6.97 7.76
N THR A 120 4.84 -7.75 7.53
CA THR A 120 6.22 -7.29 7.70
C THR A 120 6.92 -7.35 6.35
N PHE A 121 7.58 -6.26 5.97
CA PHE A 121 8.33 -6.16 4.72
C PHE A 121 9.63 -5.36 4.91
N THR A 122 10.52 -5.44 3.94
CA THR A 122 11.74 -4.63 3.91
C THR A 122 11.50 -3.41 3.02
N ALA A 123 11.77 -2.21 3.54
CA ALA A 123 11.73 -0.98 2.76
C ALA A 123 12.78 -1.04 1.64
N GLY A 124 12.35 -0.86 0.40
CA GLY A 124 13.19 -1.00 -0.78
C GLY A 124 14.01 0.25 -1.11
N ALA A 125 14.05 0.63 -2.38
CA ALA A 125 14.82 1.78 -2.83
C ALA A 125 14.33 3.10 -2.22
N PRO A 126 15.23 4.07 -1.95
CA PRO A 126 14.84 5.41 -1.54
C PRO A 126 13.87 6.05 -2.53
N GLY A 127 12.87 6.77 -2.01
CA GLY A 127 11.85 7.43 -2.82
C GLY A 127 10.61 7.80 -2.03
N SER A 128 9.72 8.51 -2.70
CA SER A 128 8.40 8.85 -2.17
C SER A 128 7.37 7.85 -2.69
N TYR A 129 6.69 7.21 -1.78
CA TYR A 129 5.64 6.23 -2.01
C TYR A 129 4.38 6.69 -1.26
N HIS A 130 3.30 5.96 -1.44
CA HIS A 130 2.06 6.16 -0.69
C HIS A 130 1.61 4.85 -0.07
N TYR A 131 1.02 4.90 1.09
CA TYR A 131 0.23 3.78 1.58
C TYR A 131 -1.25 4.11 1.39
N ILE A 132 -2.02 3.13 0.93
CA ILE A 132 -3.43 3.32 0.57
C ILE A 132 -4.29 2.14 1.03
N CYS A 133 -5.59 2.37 1.16
CA CYS A 133 -6.55 1.28 1.08
C CYS A 133 -6.72 0.89 -0.40
N THR A 134 -6.46 -0.38 -0.73
CA THR A 134 -6.53 -0.88 -2.11
C THR A 134 -7.94 -1.31 -2.53
N VAL A 135 -8.96 -1.13 -1.69
CA VAL A 135 -10.36 -1.24 -2.09
C VAL A 135 -10.69 -0.09 -3.04
N PRO A 136 -11.24 -0.36 -4.23
CA PRO A 136 -11.53 0.69 -5.21
C PRO A 136 -12.36 1.83 -4.65
N GLY A 137 -11.93 3.06 -4.92
CA GLY A 137 -12.59 4.29 -4.45
C GLY A 137 -12.19 4.78 -3.05
N HIS A 138 -11.65 3.91 -2.19
CA HIS A 138 -11.34 4.29 -0.80
C HIS A 138 -10.19 5.31 -0.71
N ALA A 139 -9.15 5.17 -1.51
CA ALA A 139 -8.06 6.14 -1.59
C ALA A 139 -8.55 7.52 -2.05
N ALA A 140 -9.47 7.56 -3.04
CA ALA A 140 -10.08 8.79 -3.53
C ALA A 140 -10.96 9.49 -2.48
N LEU A 141 -11.49 8.75 -1.50
CA LEU A 141 -12.22 9.27 -0.34
C LEU A 141 -11.30 9.67 0.83
N GLY A 142 -9.98 9.69 0.61
CA GLY A 142 -9.00 10.17 1.58
C GLY A 142 -8.20 9.09 2.31
N MET A 143 -8.48 7.79 2.08
CA MET A 143 -7.77 6.70 2.75
C MET A 143 -6.39 6.43 2.14
N GLN A 144 -5.50 7.40 2.29
CA GLN A 144 -4.12 7.37 1.77
C GLN A 144 -3.20 8.28 2.59
N GLY A 145 -1.93 7.92 2.67
CA GLY A 145 -0.90 8.72 3.34
C GLY A 145 0.47 8.54 2.69
N ASN A 146 1.45 9.33 3.12
CA ASN A 146 2.79 9.30 2.58
C ASN A 146 3.65 8.22 3.23
N PHE A 147 4.42 7.50 2.42
CA PHE A 147 5.44 6.55 2.83
C PHE A 147 6.76 6.93 2.18
N VAL A 148 7.72 7.40 2.98
CA VAL A 148 9.01 7.90 2.49
C VAL A 148 10.11 6.93 2.87
N VAL A 149 10.89 6.51 1.89
CA VAL A 149 12.12 5.72 2.09
C VAL A 149 13.31 6.64 1.84
N GLU A 150 14.16 6.80 2.86
CA GLU A 150 15.40 7.59 2.82
C GLU A 150 16.63 6.73 2.50
#